data_4efa2b4b4df4efb9783d84fb29525371
#
_entry.id   4efa2b4b4df4efb9783d84fb29525371
#
_cell.length_a   1.000
_cell.length_b   1.000
_cell.length_c   1.000
_cell.angle_alpha   90.00
_cell.angle_beta   90.00
_cell.angle_gamma   90.00
#
_symmetry.space_group_name_H-M   'P 1'
#
loop_
_entity.id
_entity.type
_entity.pdbx_description
1 polymer ?
#
loop_
_entity_poly.entity_id
_entity_poly.type
_entity_poly.pdbx_seq_one_letter_code
_entity_poly.pdbx_strand_id
1 'polypeptide(L)'
;MAELVRRNLPICVLDDETELVEITTTKLARLGFPALGTSKAEDALGQVRAGACRAVLADVKMPGMDGFAFLEKSLQIDPNVAVILVTGFYSVDSAIEAIRRGAHDFLCKPIDEERLVKALDELAEVSTRRSQIRALDEQLLSNFEFEGIVGRSPAMLEMLDMARKISRHYSNVLISGATGSGKELVARAVHQMSPVAQQKFAVCNCSALVDTLLESQLFGHMRGSFTGATDTRPGLFEYASGGSVFLDEIGETSAPMQAKLLRVIQNREIQRVGSPEVKKVDVHIIAATNRELRNEVMAGRFREDLFYRLSSLEIRVPGLTERIEDIPILVRYFLKKYSEAYGKTFQGLTRRAQIVLLQHDWPGNVRELENVISSAAITATNEFIDVADLPSNLRKPTQRMGAREENWRPLPLDEVRRVHIKRVLEMCGGNRVRASQILGIGRTSLYRFLKREPSEPAGKHAA
;
A
#
# COMPACT_ATOMS: atom_id res chain seq x y z
N MET A 1 30.11 -13.98 15.78
CA MET A 1 28.86 -13.55 15.11
C MET A 1 27.73 -14.56 15.30
N ALA A 2 27.94 -15.84 15.04
CA ALA A 2 26.91 -16.88 15.21
C ALA A 2 26.31 -16.94 16.63
N GLU A 3 27.12 -16.81 17.68
CA GLU A 3 26.65 -16.85 19.06
C GLU A 3 25.72 -15.66 19.44
N LEU A 4 25.95 -14.47 18.89
CA LEU A 4 25.08 -13.31 19.08
C LEU A 4 23.74 -13.48 18.37
N VAL A 5 23.72 -14.15 17.23
CA VAL A 5 22.53 -14.44 16.43
C VAL A 5 21.64 -15.46 17.14
N ARG A 6 22.24 -16.50 17.74
CA ARG A 6 21.54 -17.56 18.51
C ARG A 6 20.85 -17.01 19.76
N ARG A 7 21.45 -16.04 20.47
CA ARG A 7 20.85 -15.39 21.65
C ARG A 7 19.52 -14.66 21.35
N ASN A 8 19.27 -14.32 20.12
CA ASN A 8 18.02 -13.65 19.70
C ASN A 8 16.87 -14.59 19.36
N LEU A 9 17.06 -15.91 19.49
CA LEU A 9 16.05 -16.92 19.25
C LEU A 9 15.73 -17.68 20.55
N PRO A 10 14.87 -17.19 21.43
CA PRO A 10 14.40 -17.96 22.58
C PRO A 10 13.54 -19.13 22.10
N ILE A 11 13.84 -20.32 22.63
CA ILE A 11 13.23 -21.58 22.22
C ILE A 11 12.45 -22.16 23.40
N CYS A 12 11.22 -22.64 23.17
CA CYS A 12 10.46 -23.44 24.10
C CYS A 12 10.63 -24.93 23.74
N VAL A 13 10.94 -25.77 24.69
CA VAL A 13 10.97 -27.24 24.55
C VAL A 13 9.74 -27.80 25.23
N LEU A 14 8.91 -28.51 24.47
CA LEU A 14 7.66 -29.11 24.90
C LEU A 14 7.71 -30.62 24.66
N ASP A 15 7.78 -31.40 25.74
CA ASP A 15 7.79 -32.88 25.74
C ASP A 15 7.15 -33.36 27.04
N ASP A 16 6.35 -34.41 27.03
CA ASP A 16 5.72 -34.94 28.26
C ASP A 16 6.72 -35.65 29.19
N GLU A 17 7.89 -36.04 28.67
CA GLU A 17 8.97 -36.58 29.46
C GLU A 17 9.87 -35.45 30.01
N THR A 18 9.71 -35.13 31.30
CA THR A 18 10.47 -34.05 31.97
C THR A 18 12.00 -34.21 31.89
N GLU A 19 12.50 -35.43 31.90
CA GLU A 19 13.94 -35.71 31.72
C GLU A 19 14.42 -35.28 30.31
N LEU A 20 13.66 -35.58 29.28
CA LEU A 20 13.98 -35.14 27.90
C LEU A 20 13.91 -33.62 27.75
N VAL A 21 12.96 -32.96 28.42
CA VAL A 21 12.90 -31.50 28.46
C VAL A 21 14.17 -30.91 29.05
N GLU A 22 14.64 -31.42 30.22
CA GLU A 22 15.86 -30.92 30.86
C GLU A 22 17.12 -31.16 30.02
N ILE A 23 17.25 -32.37 29.46
CA ILE A 23 18.40 -32.73 28.60
C ILE A 23 18.42 -31.80 27.36
N THR A 24 17.30 -31.68 26.68
CA THR A 24 17.20 -30.87 25.46
C THR A 24 17.42 -29.37 25.73
N THR A 25 16.83 -28.85 26.81
CA THR A 25 17.02 -27.44 27.22
C THR A 25 18.48 -27.15 27.58
N THR A 26 19.14 -28.07 28.35
CA THR A 26 20.57 -27.95 28.68
C THR A 26 21.44 -28.01 27.43
N LYS A 27 21.12 -28.87 26.48
CA LYS A 27 21.84 -29.01 25.22
C LYS A 27 21.72 -27.74 24.37
N LEU A 28 20.51 -27.17 24.25
CA LEU A 28 20.27 -25.90 23.53
C LEU A 28 21.03 -24.75 24.18
N ALA A 29 21.04 -24.67 25.52
CA ALA A 29 21.80 -23.65 26.24
C ALA A 29 23.30 -23.72 25.96
N ARG A 30 23.86 -24.94 25.91
CA ARG A 30 25.29 -25.17 25.54
C ARG A 30 25.58 -24.75 24.08
N LEU A 31 24.62 -24.88 23.20
CA LEU A 31 24.70 -24.45 21.80
C LEU A 31 24.52 -22.95 21.63
N GLY A 32 24.22 -22.20 22.71
CA GLY A 32 24.07 -20.75 22.72
C GLY A 32 22.65 -20.24 22.46
N PHE A 33 21.64 -21.13 22.47
CA PHE A 33 20.24 -20.75 22.35
C PHE A 33 19.58 -20.57 23.73
N PRO A 34 18.92 -19.45 24.04
CA PRO A 34 18.08 -19.33 25.22
C PRO A 34 16.93 -20.34 25.14
N ALA A 35 16.83 -21.25 26.07
CA ALA A 35 15.83 -22.29 26.05
C ALA A 35 15.02 -22.34 27.35
N LEU A 36 13.69 -22.51 27.22
CA LEU A 36 12.75 -22.74 28.30
C LEU A 36 12.08 -24.09 28.08
N GLY A 37 11.91 -24.88 29.14
CA GLY A 37 11.30 -26.19 29.05
C GLY A 37 9.97 -26.29 29.77
N THR A 38 9.02 -27.04 29.23
CA THR A 38 7.76 -27.38 29.88
C THR A 38 7.24 -28.72 29.41
N SER A 39 6.58 -29.46 30.34
CA SER A 39 5.90 -30.70 30.01
C SER A 39 4.39 -30.54 29.73
N LYS A 40 3.87 -29.29 29.77
CA LYS A 40 2.46 -29.02 29.55
C LYS A 40 2.25 -28.13 28.34
N ALA A 41 1.43 -28.58 27.41
CA ALA A 41 1.13 -27.83 26.19
C ALA A 41 0.49 -26.45 26.49
N GLU A 42 -0.32 -26.34 27.55
CA GLU A 42 -0.95 -25.07 27.94
C GLU A 42 0.08 -24.03 28.40
N ASP A 43 1.11 -24.44 29.14
CA ASP A 43 2.19 -23.54 29.57
C ASP A 43 3.02 -23.07 28.36
N ALA A 44 3.30 -23.97 27.40
CA ALA A 44 3.97 -23.62 26.16
C ALA A 44 3.14 -22.62 25.33
N LEU A 45 1.82 -22.81 25.19
CA LEU A 45 0.93 -21.83 24.55
C LEU A 45 0.92 -20.48 25.29
N GLY A 46 1.02 -20.51 26.63
CA GLY A 46 1.18 -19.31 27.46
C GLY A 46 2.48 -18.55 27.13
N GLN A 47 3.60 -19.27 26.96
CA GLN A 47 4.88 -18.69 26.56
C GLN A 47 4.84 -18.11 25.14
N VAL A 48 4.17 -18.79 24.19
CA VAL A 48 3.95 -18.26 22.83
C VAL A 48 3.11 -16.97 22.89
N ARG A 49 2.04 -16.95 23.69
CA ARG A 49 1.17 -15.77 23.86
C ARG A 49 1.91 -14.60 24.50
N ALA A 50 2.79 -14.87 25.44
CA ALA A 50 3.62 -13.84 26.09
C ALA A 50 4.79 -13.37 25.22
N GLY A 51 5.00 -13.97 24.03
CA GLY A 51 6.17 -13.67 23.18
C GLY A 51 7.51 -14.10 23.80
N ALA A 52 7.48 -14.97 24.82
CA ALA A 52 8.66 -15.41 25.55
C ALA A 52 9.52 -16.39 24.73
N CYS A 53 8.94 -17.03 23.70
CA CYS A 53 9.66 -17.89 22.76
C CYS A 53 9.28 -17.53 21.31
N ARG A 54 10.23 -17.74 20.40
CA ARG A 54 10.05 -17.53 18.94
C ARG A 54 10.10 -18.84 18.16
N ALA A 55 10.63 -19.88 18.76
CA ALA A 55 10.62 -21.22 18.24
C ALA A 55 10.14 -22.19 19.32
N VAL A 56 9.45 -23.26 18.91
CA VAL A 56 9.02 -24.33 19.80
C VAL A 56 9.48 -25.67 19.22
N LEU A 57 10.18 -26.46 20.02
CA LEU A 57 10.43 -27.87 19.76
C LEU A 57 9.34 -28.65 20.49
N ALA A 58 8.38 -29.22 19.76
CA ALA A 58 7.26 -29.92 20.37
C ALA A 58 7.25 -31.40 19.99
N ASP A 59 7.13 -32.27 21.00
CA ASP A 59 6.87 -33.68 20.72
C ASP A 59 5.49 -33.88 20.06
N VAL A 60 5.42 -34.84 19.15
CA VAL A 60 4.17 -35.17 18.45
C VAL A 60 3.23 -35.95 19.37
N LYS A 61 3.76 -36.87 20.20
CA LYS A 61 2.94 -37.72 21.04
C LYS A 61 2.96 -37.25 22.48
N MET A 62 1.98 -36.47 22.86
CA MET A 62 1.80 -35.99 24.23
C MET A 62 0.39 -36.32 24.74
N PRO A 63 0.20 -36.59 26.03
CA PRO A 63 -1.12 -36.80 26.60
C PRO A 63 -1.95 -35.53 26.60
N GLY A 64 -3.23 -35.67 26.24
CA GLY A 64 -4.20 -34.54 26.20
C GLY A 64 -4.18 -33.74 24.94
N MET A 65 -3.08 -33.06 24.61
CA MET A 65 -2.91 -32.28 23.38
C MET A 65 -1.70 -32.77 22.61
N ASP A 66 -1.91 -33.33 21.44
CA ASP A 66 -0.81 -33.79 20.59
C ASP A 66 -0.07 -32.60 19.91
N GLY A 67 1.11 -32.87 19.38
CA GLY A 67 1.96 -31.86 18.74
C GLY A 67 1.32 -31.18 17.54
N PHE A 68 0.40 -31.83 16.82
CA PHE A 68 -0.31 -31.23 15.69
C PHE A 68 -1.39 -30.26 16.17
N ALA A 69 -2.15 -30.61 17.19
CA ALA A 69 -3.12 -29.72 17.82
C ALA A 69 -2.42 -28.52 18.48
N PHE A 70 -1.26 -28.75 19.08
CA PHE A 70 -0.41 -27.67 19.60
C PHE A 70 0.07 -26.73 18.49
N LEU A 71 0.56 -27.26 17.37
CA LEU A 71 0.96 -26.49 16.20
C LEU A 71 -0.16 -25.57 15.72
N GLU A 72 -1.37 -26.12 15.52
CA GLU A 72 -2.51 -25.34 15.05
C GLU A 72 -2.89 -24.21 16.01
N LYS A 73 -2.93 -24.49 17.32
CA LYS A 73 -3.23 -23.48 18.34
C LYS A 73 -2.12 -22.43 18.48
N SER A 74 -0.84 -22.84 18.42
CA SER A 74 0.27 -21.89 18.50
C SER A 74 0.31 -20.95 17.30
N LEU A 75 0.02 -21.44 16.08
CA LEU A 75 -0.10 -20.60 14.88
C LEU A 75 -1.32 -19.68 14.91
N GLN A 76 -2.39 -20.04 15.62
CA GLN A 76 -3.52 -19.14 15.87
C GLN A 76 -3.16 -18.02 16.86
N ILE A 77 -2.27 -18.27 17.82
CA ILE A 77 -1.81 -17.28 18.80
C ILE A 77 -0.76 -16.34 18.16
N ASP A 78 0.30 -16.92 17.59
CA ASP A 78 1.34 -16.19 16.85
C ASP A 78 1.64 -16.89 15.51
N PRO A 79 1.14 -16.39 14.40
CA PRO A 79 1.42 -16.94 13.06
C PRO A 79 2.90 -16.94 12.65
N ASN A 80 3.77 -16.25 13.41
CA ASN A 80 5.20 -16.17 13.14
C ASN A 80 6.04 -17.07 14.05
N VAL A 81 5.42 -17.77 15.00
CA VAL A 81 6.14 -18.76 15.81
C VAL A 81 6.59 -19.93 14.94
N ALA A 82 7.84 -20.32 15.07
CA ALA A 82 8.37 -21.46 14.34
C ALA A 82 8.20 -22.73 15.19
N VAL A 83 7.32 -23.63 14.77
CA VAL A 83 7.15 -24.93 15.45
C VAL A 83 7.91 -26.02 14.70
N ILE A 84 8.83 -26.69 15.37
CA ILE A 84 9.54 -27.88 14.90
C ILE A 84 8.93 -29.05 15.65
N LEU A 85 8.31 -29.98 14.91
CA LEU A 85 7.72 -31.16 15.49
C LEU A 85 8.80 -32.27 15.63
N VAL A 86 8.81 -32.94 16.79
CA VAL A 86 9.74 -34.02 17.08
C VAL A 86 8.97 -35.32 17.29
N THR A 87 9.42 -36.45 16.74
CA THR A 87 8.69 -37.72 16.87
C THR A 87 9.62 -38.91 16.98
N GLY A 88 9.19 -39.93 17.70
CA GLY A 88 9.88 -41.22 17.73
C GLY A 88 9.55 -42.15 16.55
N PHE A 89 8.57 -41.80 15.71
CA PHE A 89 8.17 -42.63 14.56
C PHE A 89 8.24 -41.80 13.27
N TYR A 90 9.17 -42.22 12.42
CA TYR A 90 9.30 -41.57 11.11
C TYR A 90 8.35 -42.17 10.09
N SER A 91 7.50 -41.36 9.48
CA SER A 91 6.90 -41.65 8.19
C SER A 91 7.02 -40.45 7.31
N VAL A 92 7.26 -40.65 6.03
CA VAL A 92 7.32 -39.55 5.03
C VAL A 92 6.00 -38.80 4.98
N ASP A 93 4.89 -39.51 5.14
CA ASP A 93 3.54 -38.93 5.13
C ASP A 93 3.32 -37.98 6.33
N SER A 94 3.79 -38.36 7.52
CA SER A 94 3.68 -37.48 8.72
C SER A 94 4.53 -36.23 8.60
N ALA A 95 5.70 -36.30 7.99
CA ALA A 95 6.55 -35.14 7.75
C ALA A 95 5.91 -34.19 6.72
N ILE A 96 5.36 -34.72 5.65
CA ILE A 96 4.64 -33.92 4.63
C ILE A 96 3.40 -33.24 5.25
N GLU A 97 2.65 -33.96 6.09
CA GLU A 97 1.49 -33.41 6.78
C GLU A 97 1.86 -32.30 7.76
N ALA A 98 2.94 -32.47 8.54
CA ALA A 98 3.46 -31.45 9.43
C ALA A 98 3.75 -30.13 8.69
N ILE A 99 4.49 -30.20 7.59
CA ILE A 99 4.83 -29.03 6.78
C ILE A 99 3.57 -28.40 6.16
N ARG A 100 2.62 -29.21 5.67
CA ARG A 100 1.33 -28.71 5.13
C ARG A 100 0.50 -27.98 6.16
N ARG A 101 0.53 -28.41 7.44
CA ARG A 101 -0.15 -27.74 8.56
C ARG A 101 0.58 -26.51 9.08
N GLY A 102 1.78 -26.22 8.56
CA GLY A 102 2.55 -25.01 8.86
C GLY A 102 3.68 -25.21 9.86
N ALA A 103 4.08 -26.45 10.16
CA ALA A 103 5.31 -26.69 10.91
C ALA A 103 6.52 -26.15 10.13
N HIS A 104 7.51 -25.63 10.87
CA HIS A 104 8.74 -25.14 10.27
C HIS A 104 9.63 -26.28 9.80
N ASP A 105 9.79 -27.31 10.63
CA ASP A 105 10.50 -28.56 10.28
C ASP A 105 9.91 -29.73 11.10
N PHE A 106 10.38 -30.93 10.77
CA PHE A 106 10.00 -32.19 11.41
C PHE A 106 11.24 -33.01 11.65
N LEU A 107 11.50 -33.38 12.93
CA LEU A 107 12.69 -34.11 13.35
C LEU A 107 12.32 -35.45 13.97
N CYS A 108 13.25 -36.43 13.85
CA CYS A 108 13.09 -37.75 14.47
C CYS A 108 13.93 -37.91 15.73
N LYS A 109 13.38 -38.60 16.73
CA LYS A 109 14.15 -39.08 17.89
C LYS A 109 14.94 -40.35 17.48
N PRO A 110 16.24 -40.50 17.82
CA PRO A 110 17.07 -39.50 18.50
C PRO A 110 17.35 -38.28 17.62
N ILE A 111 17.29 -37.09 18.22
CA ILE A 111 17.46 -35.84 17.47
C ILE A 111 18.91 -35.73 17.00
N ASP A 112 19.08 -35.66 15.68
CA ASP A 112 20.35 -35.35 15.03
C ASP A 112 20.73 -33.90 15.34
N GLU A 113 21.85 -33.72 16.02
CA GLU A 113 22.35 -32.44 16.49
C GLU A 113 22.67 -31.50 15.33
N GLU A 114 23.33 -31.99 14.28
CA GLU A 114 23.71 -31.18 13.13
C GLU A 114 22.47 -30.64 12.41
N ARG A 115 21.46 -31.49 12.22
CA ARG A 115 20.19 -31.10 11.59
C ARG A 115 19.41 -30.12 12.46
N LEU A 116 19.34 -30.32 13.79
CA LEU A 116 18.70 -29.41 14.72
C LEU A 116 19.37 -28.03 14.70
N VAL A 117 20.70 -27.99 14.82
CA VAL A 117 21.49 -26.76 14.82
C VAL A 117 21.26 -25.99 13.51
N LYS A 118 21.31 -26.70 12.39
CA LYS A 118 21.07 -26.06 11.07
C LYS A 118 19.69 -25.42 10.99
N ALA A 119 18.63 -26.12 11.38
CA ALA A 119 17.26 -25.57 11.35
C ALA A 119 17.12 -24.37 12.30
N LEU A 120 17.73 -24.43 13.48
CA LEU A 120 17.70 -23.34 14.45
C LEU A 120 18.56 -22.14 14.02
N ASP A 121 19.71 -22.35 13.39
CA ASP A 121 20.56 -21.27 12.87
C ASP A 121 19.85 -20.53 11.73
N GLU A 122 19.20 -21.23 10.82
CA GLU A 122 18.38 -20.60 9.77
C GLU A 122 17.25 -19.73 10.38
N LEU A 123 16.58 -20.20 11.42
CA LEU A 123 15.58 -19.44 12.16
C LEU A 123 16.16 -18.22 12.88
N ALA A 124 17.33 -18.39 13.52
CA ALA A 124 18.01 -17.33 14.24
C ALA A 124 18.47 -16.19 13.30
N GLU A 125 18.99 -16.55 12.12
CA GLU A 125 19.35 -15.58 11.09
C GLU A 125 18.12 -14.79 10.61
N VAL A 126 17.00 -15.45 10.31
CA VAL A 126 15.74 -14.81 9.92
C VAL A 126 15.23 -13.88 11.02
N SER A 127 15.28 -14.34 12.30
CA SER A 127 14.86 -13.55 13.46
C SER A 127 15.74 -12.30 13.66
N THR A 128 17.06 -12.46 13.56
CA THR A 128 18.02 -11.34 13.69
C THR A 128 17.88 -10.35 12.56
N ARG A 129 17.75 -10.81 11.31
CA ARG A 129 17.51 -9.96 10.15
C ARG A 129 16.21 -9.16 10.30
N ARG A 130 15.12 -9.77 10.83
CA ARG A 130 13.88 -9.07 11.15
C ARG A 130 14.07 -7.98 12.21
N SER A 131 14.82 -8.26 13.28
CA SER A 131 15.12 -7.29 14.35
C SER A 131 15.95 -6.11 13.84
N GLN A 132 16.96 -6.39 13.01
CA GLN A 132 17.78 -5.35 12.36
C GLN A 132 16.97 -4.50 11.39
N ILE A 133 16.07 -5.12 10.61
CA ILE A 133 15.15 -4.40 9.74
C ILE A 133 14.24 -3.49 10.57
N ARG A 134 13.73 -3.94 11.72
CA ARG A 134 12.90 -3.08 12.60
C ARG A 134 13.66 -1.87 13.13
N ALA A 135 14.88 -2.08 13.64
CA ALA A 135 15.70 -0.98 14.14
C ALA A 135 16.08 0.02 13.03
N LEU A 136 16.42 -0.49 11.85
CA LEU A 136 16.64 0.32 10.66
C LEU A 136 15.37 1.07 10.22
N ASP A 137 14.23 0.43 10.25
CA ASP A 137 12.96 1.03 9.86
C ASP A 137 12.48 2.12 10.85
N GLU A 138 12.77 1.99 12.16
CA GLU A 138 12.52 3.06 13.14
C GLU A 138 13.41 4.28 12.88
N GLN A 139 14.67 4.07 12.57
CA GLN A 139 15.58 5.13 12.13
C GLN A 139 15.16 5.72 10.78
N LEU A 140 14.65 4.88 9.86
CA LEU A 140 14.15 5.32 8.58
C LEU A 140 12.86 6.15 8.71
N LEU A 141 11.93 5.80 9.61
CA LEU A 141 10.73 6.60 9.85
C LEU A 141 11.12 8.03 10.27
N SER A 142 12.06 8.19 11.19
CA SER A 142 12.53 9.51 11.62
C SER A 142 13.27 10.29 10.52
N ASN A 143 13.90 9.60 9.56
CA ASN A 143 14.66 10.21 8.48
C ASN A 143 13.83 10.48 7.21
N PHE A 144 12.72 9.76 7.02
CA PHE A 144 11.88 9.83 5.82
C PHE A 144 10.46 10.34 6.09
N GLU A 145 10.18 10.82 7.29
CA GLU A 145 8.99 11.58 7.61
C GLU A 145 9.29 13.07 7.48
N PHE A 146 8.63 13.71 6.54
CA PHE A 146 8.69 15.17 6.36
C PHE A 146 7.27 15.72 6.35
N GLU A 147 6.90 16.49 7.39
CA GLU A 147 5.58 17.14 7.48
C GLU A 147 4.40 16.16 7.31
N GLY A 148 4.55 14.95 7.85
CA GLY A 148 3.55 13.88 7.69
C GLY A 148 3.61 13.15 6.34
N ILE A 149 4.54 13.51 5.46
CA ILE A 149 4.83 12.75 4.24
C ILE A 149 5.82 11.65 4.57
N VAL A 150 5.39 10.41 4.40
CA VAL A 150 6.23 9.22 4.61
C VAL A 150 6.50 8.55 3.27
N GLY A 151 7.77 8.37 2.93
CA GLY A 151 8.18 7.68 1.72
C GLY A 151 9.70 7.67 1.52
N ARG A 152 10.21 6.59 0.95
CA ARG A 152 11.64 6.37 0.66
C ARG A 152 11.91 6.00 -0.80
N SER A 153 10.86 5.78 -1.57
CA SER A 153 10.99 5.42 -2.99
C SER A 153 11.67 6.53 -3.78
N PRO A 154 12.44 6.22 -4.84
CA PRO A 154 13.06 7.22 -5.70
C PRO A 154 12.06 8.26 -6.21
N ALA A 155 10.86 7.82 -6.60
CA ALA A 155 9.80 8.71 -7.08
C ALA A 155 9.34 9.73 -6.02
N MET A 156 9.27 9.32 -4.73
CA MET A 156 8.94 10.24 -3.64
C MET A 156 10.07 11.21 -3.34
N LEU A 157 11.32 10.74 -3.38
CA LEU A 157 12.48 11.59 -3.13
C LEU A 157 12.64 12.64 -4.24
N GLU A 158 12.45 12.28 -5.50
CA GLU A 158 12.44 13.21 -6.64
C GLU A 158 11.32 14.24 -6.51
N MET A 159 10.12 13.82 -6.14
CA MET A 159 8.98 14.71 -5.90
C MET A 159 9.27 15.70 -4.76
N LEU A 160 9.84 15.24 -3.63
CA LEU A 160 10.21 16.09 -2.50
C LEU A 160 11.31 17.09 -2.87
N ASP A 161 12.32 16.67 -3.64
CA ASP A 161 13.37 17.58 -4.14
C ASP A 161 12.79 18.66 -5.06
N MET A 162 11.86 18.28 -5.95
CA MET A 162 11.13 19.23 -6.79
C MET A 162 10.30 20.20 -5.93
N ALA A 163 9.54 19.70 -4.95
CA ALA A 163 8.76 20.53 -4.03
C ALA A 163 9.66 21.53 -3.28
N ARG A 164 10.83 21.09 -2.82
CA ARG A 164 11.83 21.95 -2.15
C ARG A 164 12.39 23.04 -3.06
N LYS A 165 12.67 22.73 -4.32
CA LYS A 165 13.16 23.72 -5.30
C LYS A 165 12.10 24.76 -5.61
N ILE A 166 10.87 24.32 -5.84
CA ILE A 166 9.72 25.17 -6.18
C ILE A 166 9.34 26.08 -5.01
N SER A 167 9.33 25.55 -3.78
CA SER A 167 8.83 26.27 -2.60
C SER A 167 9.52 27.63 -2.36
N ARG A 168 10.77 27.78 -2.81
CA ARG A 168 11.56 29.00 -2.59
C ARG A 168 11.08 30.22 -3.39
N HIS A 169 10.46 29.99 -4.56
CA HIS A 169 10.22 31.03 -5.56
C HIS A 169 8.85 30.97 -6.23
N TYR A 170 7.92 30.13 -5.74
CA TYR A 170 6.61 30.01 -6.40
C TYR A 170 5.69 31.20 -6.10
N SER A 171 4.91 31.57 -7.06
CA SER A 171 3.70 32.36 -6.87
C SER A 171 2.45 31.52 -7.05
N ASN A 172 2.50 30.58 -8.00
CA ASN A 172 1.47 29.60 -8.26
C ASN A 172 2.15 28.23 -8.49
N VAL A 173 1.57 27.14 -7.95
CA VAL A 173 2.03 25.78 -8.20
C VAL A 173 0.82 24.86 -8.39
N LEU A 174 0.91 23.95 -9.34
CA LEU A 174 -0.05 22.89 -9.57
C LEU A 174 0.48 21.58 -9.01
N ILE A 175 -0.32 20.90 -8.20
CA ILE A 175 -0.03 19.57 -7.66
C ILE A 175 -0.96 18.57 -8.35
N SER A 176 -0.43 17.72 -9.20
CA SER A 176 -1.17 16.66 -9.88
C SER A 176 -0.95 15.30 -9.23
N GLY A 177 -1.94 14.42 -9.27
CA GLY A 177 -1.83 13.06 -8.74
C GLY A 177 -3.16 12.43 -8.40
N ALA A 178 -3.19 11.11 -8.32
CA ALA A 178 -4.40 10.34 -8.06
C ALA A 178 -5.05 10.70 -6.71
N THR A 179 -6.35 10.41 -6.59
CA THR A 179 -7.08 10.61 -5.32
C THR A 179 -6.43 9.79 -4.20
N GLY A 180 -6.26 10.40 -3.02
CA GLY A 180 -5.65 9.74 -1.87
C GLY A 180 -4.13 9.57 -1.93
N SER A 181 -3.42 10.16 -2.90
CA SER A 181 -1.95 10.08 -3.02
C SER A 181 -1.19 10.95 -2.00
N GLY A 182 -1.86 11.93 -1.36
CA GLY A 182 -1.25 12.84 -0.38
C GLY A 182 -1.01 14.26 -0.88
N LYS A 183 -1.73 14.73 -1.92
CA LYS A 183 -1.57 16.08 -2.49
C LYS A 183 -1.66 17.22 -1.47
N GLU A 184 -2.58 17.11 -0.49
CA GLU A 184 -2.71 18.13 0.57
C GLU A 184 -1.46 18.20 1.46
N LEU A 185 -0.85 17.05 1.82
CA LEU A 185 0.39 17.02 2.60
C LEU A 185 1.53 17.68 1.82
N VAL A 186 1.61 17.42 0.51
CA VAL A 186 2.61 18.08 -0.36
C VAL A 186 2.36 19.59 -0.43
N ALA A 187 1.10 20.05 -0.49
CA ALA A 187 0.77 21.46 -0.47
C ALA A 187 1.20 22.13 0.85
N ARG A 188 0.95 21.48 1.97
CA ARG A 188 1.42 21.96 3.31
C ARG A 188 2.94 22.01 3.37
N ALA A 189 3.63 20.98 2.89
CA ALA A 189 5.08 20.94 2.82
C ALA A 189 5.67 22.07 1.95
N VAL A 190 5.08 22.34 0.78
CA VAL A 190 5.48 23.47 -0.09
C VAL A 190 5.33 24.79 0.63
N HIS A 191 4.21 25.03 1.34
CA HIS A 191 4.01 26.23 2.13
C HIS A 191 5.05 26.36 3.26
N GLN A 192 5.28 25.30 4.03
CA GLN A 192 6.22 25.31 5.16
C GLN A 192 7.68 25.51 4.74
N MET A 193 8.07 25.04 3.56
CA MET A 193 9.40 25.29 2.99
C MET A 193 9.53 26.67 2.33
N SER A 194 8.46 27.43 2.22
CA SER A 194 8.44 28.71 1.50
C SER A 194 8.82 29.91 2.38
N PRO A 195 9.14 31.07 1.78
CA PRO A 195 9.40 32.30 2.55
C PRO A 195 8.19 32.77 3.38
N VAL A 196 6.97 32.30 3.04
CA VAL A 196 5.72 32.67 3.75
C VAL A 196 5.26 31.56 4.73
N ALA A 197 6.14 30.66 5.15
CA ALA A 197 5.84 29.54 6.04
C ALA A 197 5.16 29.94 7.37
N GLN A 198 5.48 31.12 7.89
CA GLN A 198 4.90 31.64 9.13
C GLN A 198 3.57 32.39 8.92
N GLN A 199 3.15 32.54 7.69
CA GLN A 199 1.90 33.19 7.32
C GLN A 199 0.74 32.20 7.24
N LYS A 200 -0.46 32.69 6.99
CA LYS A 200 -1.67 31.88 6.94
C LYS A 200 -1.66 30.90 5.78
N PHE A 201 -2.07 29.67 6.04
CA PHE A 201 -2.35 28.65 5.04
C PHE A 201 -3.85 28.35 5.06
N ALA A 202 -4.59 28.81 4.05
CA ALA A 202 -6.02 28.58 3.92
C ALA A 202 -6.32 27.46 2.94
N VAL A 203 -7.20 26.56 3.30
CA VAL A 203 -7.59 25.38 2.50
C VAL A 203 -9.01 25.53 1.99
N CYS A 204 -9.23 25.28 0.71
CA CYS A 204 -10.54 25.21 0.09
C CYS A 204 -10.64 23.98 -0.80
N ASN A 205 -11.62 23.11 -0.53
CA ASN A 205 -11.97 22.02 -1.44
C ASN A 205 -13.05 22.52 -2.42
N CYS A 206 -12.68 22.57 -3.72
CA CYS A 206 -13.55 23.11 -4.76
C CYS A 206 -14.71 22.18 -5.15
N SER A 207 -14.63 20.89 -4.83
CA SER A 207 -15.70 19.92 -5.14
C SER A 207 -16.74 19.77 -4.04
N ALA A 208 -16.44 20.24 -2.83
CA ALA A 208 -17.29 20.00 -1.66
C ALA A 208 -18.52 20.93 -1.57
N LEU A 209 -18.57 22.00 -2.37
CA LEU A 209 -19.55 23.07 -2.26
C LEU A 209 -20.22 23.36 -3.61
N VAL A 210 -21.50 23.81 -3.56
CA VAL A 210 -22.13 24.40 -4.73
C VAL A 210 -21.48 25.74 -5.07
N ASP A 211 -21.50 26.14 -6.35
CA ASP A 211 -20.79 27.31 -6.88
C ASP A 211 -21.01 28.60 -6.08
N THR A 212 -22.23 28.89 -5.67
CA THR A 212 -22.57 30.11 -4.90
C THR A 212 -21.89 30.14 -3.54
N LEU A 213 -21.80 29.00 -2.86
CA LEU A 213 -21.12 28.87 -1.56
C LEU A 213 -19.59 28.89 -1.73
N LEU A 214 -19.08 28.22 -2.75
CA LEU A 214 -17.66 28.24 -3.09
C LEU A 214 -17.19 29.65 -3.42
N GLU A 215 -17.97 30.41 -4.21
CA GLU A 215 -17.68 31.79 -4.53
C GLU A 215 -17.65 32.68 -3.29
N SER A 216 -18.67 32.54 -2.44
CA SER A 216 -18.74 33.26 -1.16
C SER A 216 -17.58 32.93 -0.24
N GLN A 217 -17.17 31.65 -0.18
CA GLN A 217 -16.04 31.23 0.65
C GLN A 217 -14.69 31.76 0.15
N LEU A 218 -14.46 31.73 -1.15
CA LEU A 218 -13.19 32.17 -1.74
C LEU A 218 -13.06 33.70 -1.78
N PHE A 219 -14.10 34.40 -2.25
CA PHE A 219 -14.04 35.85 -2.52
C PHE A 219 -14.70 36.71 -1.44
N GLY A 220 -15.53 36.09 -0.56
CA GLY A 220 -16.33 36.82 0.41
C GLY A 220 -17.64 37.38 -0.19
N HIS A 221 -18.48 37.90 0.66
CA HIS A 221 -19.78 38.43 0.26
C HIS A 221 -20.22 39.67 1.06
N MET A 222 -21.07 40.46 0.48
CA MET A 222 -21.78 41.55 1.16
C MET A 222 -23.11 41.05 1.70
N ARG A 223 -23.59 41.65 2.77
CA ARG A 223 -24.93 41.38 3.30
C ARG A 223 -26.01 41.55 2.21
N GLY A 224 -26.90 40.57 2.08
CA GLY A 224 -27.98 40.59 1.11
C GLY A 224 -27.61 40.18 -0.31
N SER A 225 -26.37 39.70 -0.55
CA SER A 225 -25.91 39.32 -1.90
C SER A 225 -26.51 38.02 -2.42
N PHE A 226 -27.01 37.16 -1.54
CA PHE A 226 -27.78 35.94 -1.87
C PHE A 226 -28.67 35.54 -0.68
N THR A 227 -29.59 34.58 -0.90
CA THR A 227 -30.49 34.09 0.13
C THR A 227 -29.68 33.42 1.25
N GLY A 228 -29.68 34.01 2.48
CA GLY A 228 -28.90 33.59 3.60
C GLY A 228 -27.64 34.43 3.92
N ALA A 229 -27.32 35.44 3.11
CA ALA A 229 -26.25 36.39 3.39
C ALA A 229 -26.68 37.42 4.46
N THR A 230 -26.71 37.03 5.71
CA THR A 230 -27.10 37.86 6.86
C THR A 230 -26.09 38.95 7.21
N ASP A 231 -24.81 38.64 6.97
CA ASP A 231 -23.67 39.52 7.33
C ASP A 231 -22.70 39.67 6.15
N THR A 232 -21.84 40.69 6.24
CA THR A 232 -20.72 40.84 5.30
C THR A 232 -19.53 40.05 5.82
N ARG A 233 -18.97 39.15 4.99
CA ARG A 233 -17.81 38.32 5.40
C ARG A 233 -16.67 38.38 4.38
N PRO A 234 -15.41 38.48 4.84
CA PRO A 234 -14.25 38.37 3.97
C PRO A 234 -14.09 36.94 3.46
N GLY A 235 -13.55 36.80 2.25
CA GLY A 235 -13.22 35.50 1.66
C GLY A 235 -11.83 34.99 2.05
N LEU A 236 -11.54 33.73 1.67
CA LEU A 236 -10.26 33.09 1.96
C LEU A 236 -9.07 33.82 1.33
N PHE A 237 -9.22 34.43 0.16
CA PHE A 237 -8.15 35.22 -0.46
C PHE A 237 -7.81 36.49 0.36
N GLU A 238 -8.80 37.15 0.95
CA GLU A 238 -8.56 38.28 1.86
C GLU A 238 -7.93 37.77 3.17
N TYR A 239 -8.46 36.65 3.72
CA TYR A 239 -7.98 36.07 4.97
C TYR A 239 -6.51 35.63 4.92
N ALA A 240 -6.11 35.03 3.78
CA ALA A 240 -4.77 34.49 3.59
C ALA A 240 -3.80 35.47 2.90
N SER A 241 -4.16 36.75 2.80
CA SER A 241 -3.28 37.75 2.20
C SER A 241 -1.94 37.82 2.95
N GLY A 242 -0.82 37.75 2.24
CA GLY A 242 0.54 37.59 2.74
C GLY A 242 0.96 36.12 2.92
N GLY A 243 0.06 35.16 2.74
CA GLY A 243 0.30 33.74 2.92
C GLY A 243 -0.05 32.91 1.69
N SER A 244 -0.62 31.70 1.90
CA SER A 244 -0.95 30.77 0.82
C SER A 244 -2.40 30.30 0.88
N VAL A 245 -3.01 30.11 -0.30
CA VAL A 245 -4.32 29.48 -0.47
C VAL A 245 -4.14 28.17 -1.22
N PHE A 246 -4.59 27.08 -0.61
CA PHE A 246 -4.64 25.75 -1.21
C PHE A 246 -6.04 25.49 -1.76
N LEU A 247 -6.12 25.25 -3.08
CA LEU A 247 -7.33 24.94 -3.82
C LEU A 247 -7.30 23.46 -4.21
N ASP A 248 -7.97 22.60 -3.45
CA ASP A 248 -8.06 21.19 -3.78
C ASP A 248 -9.15 20.93 -4.82
N GLU A 249 -8.90 19.96 -5.70
CA GLU A 249 -9.78 19.54 -6.79
C GLU A 249 -10.20 20.70 -7.72
N ILE A 250 -9.22 21.53 -8.13
CA ILE A 250 -9.44 22.70 -8.99
C ILE A 250 -10.12 22.34 -10.33
N GLY A 251 -9.92 21.11 -10.82
CA GLY A 251 -10.53 20.61 -12.05
C GLY A 251 -12.07 20.45 -11.98
N GLU A 252 -12.66 20.54 -10.78
CA GLU A 252 -14.11 20.45 -10.57
C GLU A 252 -14.82 21.82 -10.64
N THR A 253 -14.07 22.91 -10.79
CA THR A 253 -14.63 24.27 -10.80
C THR A 253 -15.39 24.56 -12.07
N SER A 254 -16.49 25.31 -11.95
CA SER A 254 -17.29 25.78 -13.10
C SER A 254 -16.57 26.85 -13.90
N ALA A 255 -16.99 27.07 -15.17
CA ALA A 255 -16.40 28.07 -16.05
C ALA A 255 -16.47 29.50 -15.48
N PRO A 256 -17.58 29.97 -14.84
CA PRO A 256 -17.61 31.26 -14.15
C PRO A 256 -16.58 31.37 -13.02
N MET A 257 -16.42 30.31 -12.24
CA MET A 257 -15.46 30.27 -11.15
C MET A 257 -14.01 30.32 -11.67
N GLN A 258 -13.71 29.58 -12.74
CA GLN A 258 -12.40 29.60 -13.41
C GLN A 258 -12.03 31.00 -13.88
N ALA A 259 -13.00 31.76 -14.42
CA ALA A 259 -12.78 33.16 -14.86
C ALA A 259 -12.43 34.10 -13.69
N LYS A 260 -13.05 33.90 -12.51
CA LYS A 260 -12.74 34.67 -11.30
C LYS A 260 -11.38 34.31 -10.73
N LEU A 261 -11.05 33.00 -10.69
CA LEU A 261 -9.74 32.52 -10.26
C LEU A 261 -8.61 33.05 -11.16
N LEU A 262 -8.84 33.13 -12.46
CA LEU A 262 -7.88 33.69 -13.40
C LEU A 262 -7.55 35.16 -13.06
N ARG A 263 -8.54 35.99 -12.68
CA ARG A 263 -8.29 37.36 -12.23
C ARG A 263 -7.41 37.44 -11.00
N VAL A 264 -7.64 36.56 -10.02
CA VAL A 264 -6.80 36.49 -8.83
C VAL A 264 -5.34 36.12 -9.17
N ILE A 265 -5.16 35.14 -10.06
CA ILE A 265 -3.84 34.65 -10.46
C ILE A 265 -3.06 35.69 -11.28
N GLN A 266 -3.76 36.41 -12.17
CA GLN A 266 -3.14 37.39 -13.08
C GLN A 266 -2.95 38.77 -12.46
N ASN A 267 -4.01 39.28 -11.83
CA ASN A 267 -4.06 40.67 -11.41
C ASN A 267 -3.89 40.86 -9.90
N ARG A 268 -3.90 39.75 -9.12
CA ARG A 268 -3.95 39.82 -7.67
C ARG A 268 -5.15 40.58 -7.14
N GLU A 269 -6.29 40.47 -7.81
CA GLU A 269 -7.51 41.23 -7.54
C GLU A 269 -8.68 40.29 -7.28
N ILE A 270 -9.46 40.62 -6.27
CA ILE A 270 -10.72 39.98 -5.94
C ILE A 270 -11.86 41.00 -5.91
N GLN A 271 -13.07 40.47 -6.06
CA GLN A 271 -14.31 41.23 -5.91
C GLN A 271 -15.28 40.39 -5.08
N ARG A 272 -15.78 40.94 -3.97
CA ARG A 272 -16.78 40.26 -3.13
C ARG A 272 -18.10 40.11 -3.87
N VAL A 273 -18.80 39.01 -3.59
CA VAL A 273 -20.16 38.81 -4.13
C VAL A 273 -21.08 39.93 -3.66
N GLY A 274 -21.74 40.59 -4.60
CA GLY A 274 -22.61 41.72 -4.32
C GLY A 274 -21.91 43.08 -4.12
N SER A 275 -20.58 43.17 -4.34
CA SER A 275 -19.84 44.44 -4.27
C SER A 275 -19.23 44.78 -5.63
N PRO A 276 -19.28 46.06 -6.10
CA PRO A 276 -18.53 46.50 -7.26
C PRO A 276 -17.04 46.79 -6.93
N GLU A 277 -16.66 46.81 -5.67
CA GLU A 277 -15.32 47.19 -5.20
C GLU A 277 -14.31 46.08 -5.51
N VAL A 278 -13.19 46.45 -6.15
CA VAL A 278 -12.04 45.56 -6.41
C VAL A 278 -11.02 45.74 -5.30
N LYS A 279 -10.57 44.64 -4.75
CA LYS A 279 -9.53 44.59 -3.69
C LYS A 279 -8.28 43.86 -4.16
N LYS A 280 -7.12 44.42 -3.84
CA LYS A 280 -5.86 43.74 -4.08
C LYS A 280 -5.55 42.75 -2.94
N VAL A 281 -5.08 41.58 -3.31
CA VAL A 281 -4.65 40.54 -2.40
C VAL A 281 -3.27 40.02 -2.82
N ASP A 282 -2.41 39.76 -1.87
CA ASP A 282 -1.11 39.19 -2.14
C ASP A 282 -1.08 37.75 -1.57
N VAL A 283 -1.34 36.78 -2.43
CA VAL A 283 -1.44 35.38 -2.00
C VAL A 283 -0.64 34.45 -2.93
N HIS A 284 -0.01 33.45 -2.36
CA HIS A 284 0.54 32.33 -3.09
C HIS A 284 -0.54 31.28 -3.31
N ILE A 285 -0.66 30.76 -4.54
CA ILE A 285 -1.72 29.81 -4.89
C ILE A 285 -1.11 28.42 -5.10
N ILE A 286 -1.62 27.45 -4.35
CA ILE A 286 -1.30 26.04 -4.52
C ILE A 286 -2.59 25.35 -4.97
N ALA A 287 -2.64 24.89 -6.22
CA ALA A 287 -3.80 24.19 -6.77
C ALA A 287 -3.52 22.71 -6.84
N ALA A 288 -4.50 21.86 -6.50
CA ALA A 288 -4.38 20.40 -6.65
C ALA A 288 -5.49 19.84 -7.54
N THR A 289 -5.18 18.77 -8.24
CA THR A 289 -6.14 18.07 -9.09
C THR A 289 -5.80 16.58 -9.20
N ASN A 290 -6.84 15.76 -9.31
CA ASN A 290 -6.74 14.36 -9.68
C ASN A 290 -7.06 14.12 -11.17
N ARG A 291 -7.50 15.16 -11.90
CA ARG A 291 -7.81 15.11 -13.33
C ARG A 291 -6.61 15.51 -14.17
N GLU A 292 -6.52 14.96 -15.37
CA GLU A 292 -5.57 15.43 -16.38
C GLU A 292 -6.13 16.71 -17.02
N LEU A 293 -5.71 17.90 -16.52
CA LEU A 293 -6.27 19.18 -16.94
C LEU A 293 -6.12 19.45 -18.43
N ARG A 294 -5.10 18.92 -19.11
CA ARG A 294 -4.96 19.03 -20.57
C ARG A 294 -6.14 18.39 -21.30
N ASN A 295 -6.61 17.25 -20.85
CA ASN A 295 -7.77 16.58 -21.40
C ASN A 295 -9.05 17.37 -21.12
N GLU A 296 -9.15 18.01 -19.95
CA GLU A 296 -10.27 18.88 -19.60
C GLU A 296 -10.31 20.15 -20.47
N VAL A 297 -9.16 20.72 -20.81
CA VAL A 297 -9.02 21.84 -21.76
C VAL A 297 -9.48 21.42 -23.15
N MET A 298 -8.99 20.30 -23.68
CA MET A 298 -9.41 19.78 -24.98
C MET A 298 -10.91 19.49 -25.04
N ALA A 299 -11.51 19.10 -23.95
CA ALA A 299 -12.94 18.84 -23.82
C ALA A 299 -13.79 20.13 -23.57
N GLY A 300 -13.17 21.32 -23.48
CA GLY A 300 -13.83 22.58 -23.21
C GLY A 300 -14.38 22.74 -21.79
N ARG A 301 -14.04 21.87 -20.85
CA ARG A 301 -14.46 21.92 -19.44
C ARG A 301 -13.52 22.73 -18.55
N PHE A 302 -12.29 22.95 -18.99
CA PHE A 302 -11.33 23.81 -18.30
C PHE A 302 -10.77 24.87 -19.25
N ARG A 303 -10.59 26.09 -18.77
CA ARG A 303 -10.05 27.18 -19.58
C ARG A 303 -8.58 27.03 -19.83
N GLU A 304 -8.16 27.20 -21.05
CA GLU A 304 -6.76 27.09 -21.49
C GLU A 304 -5.87 28.17 -20.84
N ASP A 305 -6.37 29.42 -20.74
CA ASP A 305 -5.64 30.53 -20.13
C ASP A 305 -5.34 30.28 -18.63
N LEU A 306 -6.29 29.74 -17.89
CA LEU A 306 -6.13 29.36 -16.49
C LEU A 306 -5.15 28.18 -16.35
N PHE A 307 -5.26 27.18 -17.21
CA PHE A 307 -4.35 26.04 -17.21
C PHE A 307 -2.88 26.47 -17.33
N TYR A 308 -2.54 27.28 -18.34
CA TYR A 308 -1.14 27.72 -18.52
C TYR A 308 -0.62 28.58 -17.36
N ARG A 309 -1.49 29.32 -16.68
CA ARG A 309 -1.09 30.10 -15.50
C ARG A 309 -0.86 29.25 -14.25
N LEU A 310 -1.64 28.19 -14.08
CA LEU A 310 -1.48 27.25 -12.96
C LEU A 310 -0.32 26.27 -13.18
N SER A 311 -0.16 25.76 -14.39
CA SER A 311 0.82 24.70 -14.74
C SER A 311 2.24 25.21 -15.00
N SER A 312 2.53 26.50 -14.72
CA SER A 312 3.88 27.06 -14.86
C SER A 312 4.92 26.31 -14.01
N LEU A 313 4.52 25.86 -12.84
CA LEU A 313 5.28 24.97 -11.95
C LEU A 313 4.36 23.83 -11.57
N GLU A 314 4.79 22.60 -11.85
CA GLU A 314 4.00 21.41 -11.56
C GLU A 314 4.77 20.41 -10.69
N ILE A 315 4.09 19.87 -9.69
CA ILE A 315 4.57 18.78 -8.83
C ILE A 315 3.64 17.59 -9.03
N ARG A 316 4.16 16.49 -9.58
CA ARG A 316 3.41 15.25 -9.70
C ARG A 316 3.63 14.37 -8.46
N VAL A 317 2.54 14.05 -7.76
CA VAL A 317 2.56 13.12 -6.63
C VAL A 317 2.35 11.70 -7.16
N PRO A 318 3.31 10.79 -6.99
CA PRO A 318 3.20 9.42 -7.50
C PRO A 318 2.09 8.66 -6.77
N GLY A 319 1.34 7.84 -7.51
CA GLY A 319 0.38 6.90 -6.95
C GLY A 319 1.08 5.79 -6.15
N LEU A 320 0.35 5.10 -5.28
CA LEU A 320 0.93 4.05 -4.43
C LEU A 320 1.43 2.85 -5.25
N THR A 321 0.85 2.59 -6.41
CA THR A 321 1.31 1.57 -7.37
C THR A 321 2.67 1.90 -8.00
N GLU A 322 3.03 3.18 -8.09
CA GLU A 322 4.32 3.65 -8.61
C GLU A 322 5.41 3.63 -7.51
N ARG A 323 5.02 3.41 -6.25
CA ARG A 323 5.89 3.41 -5.06
C ARG A 323 5.58 2.28 -4.08
N ILE A 324 5.40 1.07 -4.59
CA ILE A 324 5.08 -0.14 -3.80
C ILE A 324 6.08 -0.36 -2.65
N GLU A 325 7.33 0.06 -2.84
CA GLU A 325 8.42 0.01 -1.86
C GLU A 325 8.11 0.84 -0.60
N ASP A 326 7.19 1.81 -0.68
CA ASP A 326 6.78 2.63 0.46
C ASP A 326 5.68 1.98 1.30
N ILE A 327 4.99 0.95 0.80
CA ILE A 327 3.91 0.27 1.54
C ILE A 327 4.37 -0.21 2.93
N PRO A 328 5.51 -0.90 3.09
CA PRO A 328 5.94 -1.36 4.41
C PRO A 328 6.19 -0.23 5.42
N ILE A 329 6.79 0.88 4.98
CA ILE A 329 7.07 2.03 5.87
C ILE A 329 5.78 2.79 6.21
N LEU A 330 4.84 2.95 5.27
CA LEU A 330 3.53 3.53 5.49
C LEU A 330 2.69 2.69 6.46
N VAL A 331 2.68 1.37 6.30
CA VAL A 331 2.00 0.45 7.23
C VAL A 331 2.53 0.64 8.65
N ARG A 332 3.85 0.69 8.81
CA ARG A 332 4.47 0.88 10.12
C ARG A 332 4.13 2.23 10.73
N TYR A 333 4.14 3.30 9.93
CA TYR A 333 3.72 4.63 10.34
C TYR A 333 2.27 4.62 10.86
N PHE A 334 1.35 4.01 10.11
CA PHE A 334 -0.04 3.93 10.52
C PHE A 334 -0.24 3.04 11.75
N LEU A 335 0.47 1.91 11.84
CA LEU A 335 0.41 1.05 13.04
C LEU A 335 0.86 1.80 14.28
N LYS A 336 1.95 2.59 14.21
CA LYS A 336 2.40 3.43 15.32
C LYS A 336 1.32 4.45 15.70
N LYS A 337 0.80 5.18 14.72
CA LYS A 337 -0.28 6.17 14.90
C LYS A 337 -1.50 5.57 15.59
N TYR A 338 -1.94 4.38 15.16
CA TYR A 338 -3.12 3.74 15.73
C TYR A 338 -2.85 2.97 17.03
N SER A 339 -1.62 2.52 17.27
CA SER A 339 -1.20 2.01 18.58
C SER A 339 -1.40 3.06 19.67
N GLU A 340 -0.93 4.28 19.41
CA GLU A 340 -1.09 5.41 20.31
C GLU A 340 -2.57 5.82 20.48
N ALA A 341 -3.34 5.85 19.37
CA ALA A 341 -4.73 6.28 19.39
C ALA A 341 -5.67 5.28 20.10
N TYR A 342 -5.42 3.98 19.96
CA TYR A 342 -6.30 2.92 20.51
C TYR A 342 -5.79 2.28 21.79
N GLY A 343 -4.61 2.69 22.29
CA GLY A 343 -3.98 2.10 23.48
C GLY A 343 -3.61 0.61 23.30
N LYS A 344 -3.37 0.18 22.06
CA LYS A 344 -2.97 -1.19 21.70
C LYS A 344 -1.51 -1.20 21.25
N THR A 345 -0.78 -2.26 21.52
CA THR A 345 0.59 -2.45 21.02
C THR A 345 0.57 -3.37 19.81
N PHE A 346 0.97 -2.86 18.63
CA PHE A 346 1.13 -3.67 17.42
C PHE A 346 2.62 -3.87 17.11
N GLN A 347 3.03 -5.12 16.98
CA GLN A 347 4.40 -5.46 16.57
C GLN A 347 4.58 -5.47 15.05
N GLY A 348 3.47 -5.54 14.27
CA GLY A 348 3.50 -5.52 12.82
C GLY A 348 2.38 -6.32 12.18
N LEU A 349 2.64 -6.74 10.94
CA LEU A 349 1.76 -7.61 10.15
C LEU A 349 2.37 -9.01 10.05
N THR A 350 1.53 -10.02 9.95
CA THR A 350 1.98 -11.36 9.55
C THR A 350 2.49 -11.33 8.11
N ARG A 351 3.34 -12.29 7.74
CA ARG A 351 3.85 -12.42 6.37
C ARG A 351 2.72 -12.56 5.34
N ARG A 352 1.64 -13.28 5.70
CA ARG A 352 0.46 -13.44 4.83
C ARG A 352 -0.23 -12.10 4.58
N ALA A 353 -0.46 -11.32 5.63
CA ALA A 353 -1.07 -9.99 5.50
C ALA A 353 -0.19 -9.03 4.69
N GLN A 354 1.14 -9.06 4.88
CA GLN A 354 2.08 -8.27 4.07
C GLN A 354 1.97 -8.59 2.58
N ILE A 355 1.93 -9.90 2.21
CA ILE A 355 1.79 -10.32 0.81
C ILE A 355 0.50 -9.79 0.20
N VAL A 356 -0.62 -9.88 0.93
CA VAL A 356 -1.92 -9.36 0.47
C VAL A 356 -1.85 -7.86 0.20
N LEU A 357 -1.25 -7.08 1.11
CA LEU A 357 -1.12 -5.63 0.92
C LEU A 357 -0.20 -5.26 -0.25
N LEU A 358 0.89 -6.01 -0.47
CA LEU A 358 1.81 -5.76 -1.59
C LEU A 358 1.23 -6.15 -2.95
N GLN A 359 0.23 -7.04 -2.97
CA GLN A 359 -0.42 -7.49 -4.21
C GLN A 359 -1.64 -6.66 -4.61
N HIS A 360 -2.15 -5.82 -3.73
CA HIS A 360 -3.31 -4.98 -3.99
C HIS A 360 -2.95 -3.76 -4.86
N ASP A 361 -3.88 -3.33 -5.72
CA ASP A 361 -3.64 -2.24 -6.69
C ASP A 361 -3.88 -0.83 -6.11
N TRP A 362 -4.39 -0.72 -4.91
CA TRP A 362 -4.62 0.51 -4.14
C TRP A 362 -5.28 1.65 -4.95
N PRO A 363 -6.50 1.46 -5.49
CA PRO A 363 -7.19 2.52 -6.25
C PRO A 363 -7.40 3.80 -5.44
N GLY A 364 -7.57 3.70 -4.13
CA GLY A 364 -7.65 4.84 -3.20
C GLY A 364 -6.31 5.28 -2.61
N ASN A 365 -5.19 4.72 -3.11
CA ASN A 365 -3.82 5.06 -2.74
C ASN A 365 -3.56 5.00 -1.22
N VAL A 366 -2.86 6.00 -0.67
CA VAL A 366 -2.48 6.05 0.76
C VAL A 366 -3.71 6.18 1.66
N ARG A 367 -4.77 6.88 1.22
CA ARG A 367 -6.01 7.01 1.98
C ARG A 367 -6.71 5.65 2.17
N GLU A 368 -6.71 4.82 1.14
CA GLU A 368 -7.25 3.45 1.22
C GLU A 368 -6.38 2.59 2.14
N LEU A 369 -5.06 2.63 1.99
CA LEU A 369 -4.13 1.91 2.86
C LEU A 369 -4.32 2.31 4.33
N GLU A 370 -4.40 3.60 4.62
CA GLU A 370 -4.65 4.12 5.97
C GLU A 370 -5.95 3.57 6.56
N ASN A 371 -7.06 3.61 5.79
CA ASN A 371 -8.35 3.08 6.22
C ASN A 371 -8.30 1.57 6.48
N VAL A 372 -7.59 0.82 5.64
CA VAL A 372 -7.40 -0.63 5.81
C VAL A 372 -6.65 -0.94 7.11
N ILE A 373 -5.53 -0.24 7.35
CA ILE A 373 -4.73 -0.45 8.57
C ILE A 373 -5.51 0.01 9.83
N SER A 374 -6.22 1.14 9.74
CA SER A 374 -7.09 1.62 10.84
C SER A 374 -8.16 0.58 11.19
N SER A 375 -8.87 0.07 10.20
CA SER A 375 -9.90 -0.96 10.40
C SER A 375 -9.30 -2.24 10.98
N ALA A 376 -8.16 -2.70 10.47
CA ALA A 376 -7.47 -3.88 10.97
C ALA A 376 -6.99 -3.67 12.42
N ALA A 377 -6.46 -2.50 12.78
CA ALA A 377 -6.04 -2.18 14.14
C ALA A 377 -7.21 -2.17 15.15
N ILE A 378 -8.42 -1.79 14.72
CA ILE A 378 -9.61 -1.85 15.56
C ILE A 378 -10.00 -3.31 15.82
N THR A 379 -10.04 -4.14 14.79
CA THR A 379 -10.54 -5.53 14.86
C THR A 379 -9.53 -6.52 15.41
N ALA A 380 -8.23 -6.25 15.25
CA ALA A 380 -7.18 -7.15 15.71
C ALA A 380 -7.21 -7.33 17.24
N THR A 381 -7.16 -8.59 17.65
CA THR A 381 -7.07 -9.00 19.06
C THR A 381 -5.64 -9.35 19.48
N ASN A 382 -4.75 -9.57 18.51
CA ASN A 382 -3.35 -9.94 18.69
C ASN A 382 -2.42 -8.77 18.38
N GLU A 383 -1.16 -8.87 18.82
CA GLU A 383 -0.12 -7.88 18.53
C GLU A 383 0.31 -7.87 17.04
N PHE A 384 0.04 -8.94 16.30
CA PHE A 384 0.25 -9.03 14.86
C PHE A 384 -1.07 -9.02 14.12
N ILE A 385 -1.24 -8.10 13.19
CA ILE A 385 -2.38 -8.07 12.28
C ILE A 385 -2.24 -9.16 11.22
N ASP A 386 -3.22 -10.05 11.12
CA ASP A 386 -3.27 -11.12 10.12
C ASP A 386 -4.29 -10.82 9.02
N VAL A 387 -4.34 -11.67 7.99
CA VAL A 387 -5.32 -11.58 6.89
C VAL A 387 -6.75 -11.59 7.40
N ALA A 388 -7.02 -12.31 8.51
CA ALA A 388 -8.33 -12.35 9.15
C ALA A 388 -8.80 -10.98 9.71
N ASP A 389 -7.88 -10.09 10.04
CA ASP A 389 -8.17 -8.76 10.55
C ASP A 389 -8.36 -7.72 9.43
N LEU A 390 -7.88 -8.03 8.21
CA LEU A 390 -8.04 -7.15 7.06
C LEU A 390 -9.51 -7.12 6.59
N PRO A 391 -9.96 -6.04 5.93
CA PRO A 391 -11.28 -5.96 5.32
C PRO A 391 -11.56 -7.08 4.31
N SER A 392 -12.81 -7.50 4.18
CA SER A 392 -13.23 -8.67 3.38
C SER A 392 -12.88 -8.57 1.89
N ASN A 393 -12.81 -7.36 1.33
CA ASN A 393 -12.39 -7.11 -0.06
C ASN A 393 -10.93 -7.48 -0.32
N LEU A 394 -10.06 -7.44 0.70
CA LEU A 394 -8.66 -7.82 0.61
C LEU A 394 -8.40 -9.30 0.94
N ARG A 395 -9.33 -9.95 1.65
CA ARG A 395 -9.20 -11.37 2.02
C ARG A 395 -9.35 -12.33 0.83
N LYS A 396 -10.09 -11.91 -0.19
CA LYS A 396 -10.16 -12.69 -1.44
C LYS A 396 -8.82 -12.55 -2.14
N PRO A 397 -8.18 -13.66 -2.55
CA PRO A 397 -6.98 -13.55 -3.37
C PRO A 397 -7.35 -12.67 -4.56
N THR A 398 -6.68 -11.54 -4.69
CA THR A 398 -6.77 -10.71 -5.89
C THR A 398 -6.28 -11.61 -7.01
N GLN A 399 -7.20 -12.12 -7.82
CA GLN A 399 -6.86 -12.83 -9.03
C GLN A 399 -6.18 -11.81 -9.96
N ARG A 400 -4.87 -11.57 -9.73
CA ARG A 400 -3.98 -10.99 -10.74
C ARG A 400 -3.76 -11.91 -11.93
N MET A 401 -4.60 -12.94 -12.05
CA MET A 401 -4.81 -13.67 -13.27
C MET A 401 -6.11 -13.14 -13.90
N GLY A 402 -5.95 -12.26 -14.84
CA GLY A 402 -7.03 -12.04 -15.81
C GLY A 402 -8.07 -10.98 -15.46
N ALA A 403 -7.69 -9.68 -15.55
CA ALA A 403 -8.62 -8.69 -16.10
C ALA A 403 -9.01 -9.05 -17.56
N ARG A 404 -9.07 -10.37 -17.86
CA ARG A 404 -9.41 -10.94 -19.18
C ARG A 404 -10.21 -12.25 -19.13
N GLU A 405 -10.72 -12.69 -17.98
CA GLU A 405 -11.45 -13.96 -17.88
C GLU A 405 -12.91 -13.85 -17.41
N GLU A 406 -13.55 -12.69 -17.51
CA GLU A 406 -15.02 -12.66 -17.41
C GLU A 406 -15.72 -13.40 -18.55
N ASN A 407 -14.96 -13.91 -19.54
CA ASN A 407 -15.47 -14.71 -20.67
C ASN A 407 -14.60 -15.93 -21.01
N TRP A 408 -13.85 -16.51 -20.03
CA TRP A 408 -13.19 -17.78 -20.35
C TRP A 408 -14.23 -18.88 -20.52
N ARG A 409 -14.43 -19.32 -21.78
CA ARG A 409 -15.16 -20.53 -22.12
C ARG A 409 -14.14 -21.55 -22.61
N PRO A 410 -14.29 -22.86 -22.26
CA PRO A 410 -13.47 -23.89 -22.85
C PRO A 410 -13.72 -23.88 -24.36
N LEU A 411 -12.71 -23.45 -25.14
CA LEU A 411 -12.74 -23.42 -26.58
C LEU A 411 -12.05 -24.68 -27.13
N PRO A 412 -12.49 -25.22 -28.24
CA PRO A 412 -11.76 -26.28 -28.96
C PRO A 412 -10.33 -25.84 -29.27
N LEU A 413 -9.38 -26.78 -29.22
CA LEU A 413 -7.95 -26.46 -29.39
C LEU A 413 -7.64 -25.71 -30.71
N ASP A 414 -8.40 -26.03 -31.76
CA ASP A 414 -8.26 -25.35 -33.06
C ASP A 414 -8.71 -23.88 -33.03
N GLU A 415 -9.67 -23.55 -32.19
CA GLU A 415 -10.15 -22.19 -32.02
C GLU A 415 -9.16 -21.37 -31.18
N VAL A 416 -8.59 -21.94 -30.14
CA VAL A 416 -7.51 -21.32 -29.36
C VAL A 416 -6.29 -21.06 -30.25
N ARG A 417 -5.90 -22.03 -31.08
CA ARG A 417 -4.83 -21.87 -32.07
C ARG A 417 -5.12 -20.74 -33.06
N ARG A 418 -6.36 -20.63 -33.53
CA ARG A 418 -6.75 -19.58 -34.46
C ARG A 418 -6.64 -18.20 -33.87
N VAL A 419 -7.18 -18.00 -32.68
CA VAL A 419 -7.09 -16.73 -31.95
C VAL A 419 -5.64 -16.32 -31.69
N HIS A 420 -4.81 -17.29 -31.27
CA HIS A 420 -3.39 -17.03 -30.99
C HIS A 420 -2.60 -16.68 -32.27
N ILE A 421 -2.80 -17.40 -33.35
CA ILE A 421 -2.15 -17.15 -34.66
C ILE A 421 -2.55 -15.76 -35.20
N LYS A 422 -3.83 -15.38 -35.10
CA LYS A 422 -4.31 -14.06 -35.55
C LYS A 422 -3.66 -12.93 -34.77
N ARG A 423 -3.57 -13.07 -33.46
CA ARG A 423 -2.96 -12.08 -32.56
C ARG A 423 -1.46 -11.89 -32.80
N VAL A 424 -0.73 -12.98 -33.06
CA VAL A 424 0.71 -12.90 -33.40
C VAL A 424 0.92 -12.29 -34.78
N LEU A 425 0.05 -12.55 -35.76
CA LEU A 425 0.08 -11.91 -37.07
C LEU A 425 -0.17 -10.39 -36.97
N GLU A 426 -1.15 -9.95 -36.20
CA GLU A 426 -1.43 -8.53 -35.93
C GLU A 426 -0.23 -7.86 -35.27
N MET A 427 0.35 -8.50 -34.24
CA MET A 427 1.55 -8.00 -33.55
C MET A 427 2.77 -7.88 -34.48
N CYS A 428 2.86 -8.71 -35.50
CA CYS A 428 3.90 -8.68 -36.53
C CYS A 428 3.57 -7.76 -37.72
N GLY A 429 2.49 -6.97 -37.69
CA GLY A 429 2.08 -6.12 -38.80
C GLY A 429 1.78 -6.90 -40.09
N GLY A 430 1.29 -8.16 -40.00
CA GLY A 430 1.02 -9.03 -41.14
C GLY A 430 2.26 -9.78 -41.66
N ASN A 431 3.44 -9.61 -41.09
CA ASN A 431 4.66 -10.29 -41.54
C ASN A 431 4.64 -11.79 -41.16
N ARG A 432 4.27 -12.63 -42.12
CA ARG A 432 4.10 -14.07 -41.95
C ARG A 432 5.39 -14.83 -41.63
N VAL A 433 6.54 -14.31 -42.08
CA VAL A 433 7.85 -14.92 -41.77
C VAL A 433 8.19 -14.74 -40.30
N ARG A 434 8.05 -13.52 -39.78
CA ARG A 434 8.29 -13.20 -38.37
C ARG A 434 7.26 -13.90 -37.48
N ALA A 435 6.01 -13.94 -37.89
CA ALA A 435 4.95 -14.64 -37.16
C ALA A 435 5.21 -16.15 -37.06
N SER A 436 5.66 -16.82 -38.16
CA SER A 436 5.99 -18.24 -38.12
C SER A 436 7.17 -18.56 -37.16
N GLN A 437 8.16 -17.67 -37.06
CA GLN A 437 9.27 -17.81 -36.12
C GLN A 437 8.81 -17.70 -34.67
N ILE A 438 7.97 -16.69 -34.36
CA ILE A 438 7.44 -16.47 -32.99
C ILE A 438 6.51 -17.63 -32.59
N LEU A 439 5.69 -18.13 -33.50
CA LEU A 439 4.77 -19.25 -33.27
C LEU A 439 5.48 -20.61 -33.19
N GLY A 440 6.75 -20.71 -33.56
CA GLY A 440 7.49 -21.99 -33.61
C GLY A 440 6.94 -23.00 -34.63
N ILE A 441 6.27 -22.53 -35.69
CA ILE A 441 5.66 -23.41 -36.72
C ILE A 441 6.26 -23.16 -38.11
N GLY A 442 6.29 -24.18 -38.94
CA GLY A 442 6.76 -24.06 -40.32
C GLY A 442 5.89 -23.11 -41.15
N ARG A 443 6.50 -22.32 -42.06
CA ARG A 443 5.80 -21.37 -42.94
C ARG A 443 4.65 -22.02 -43.70
N THR A 444 4.84 -23.23 -44.21
CA THR A 444 3.81 -24.01 -44.90
C THR A 444 2.62 -24.35 -43.99
N SER A 445 2.87 -24.63 -42.73
CA SER A 445 1.84 -24.89 -41.72
C SER A 445 0.99 -23.67 -41.43
N LEU A 446 1.66 -22.50 -41.30
CA LEU A 446 0.99 -21.20 -41.11
C LEU A 446 0.11 -20.85 -42.32
N TYR A 447 0.65 -21.02 -43.55
CA TYR A 447 -0.12 -20.80 -44.79
C TYR A 447 -1.31 -21.76 -44.95
N ARG A 448 -1.17 -23.04 -44.57
CA ARG A 448 -2.26 -24.03 -44.61
C ARG A 448 -3.36 -23.67 -43.62
N PHE A 449 -2.97 -23.13 -42.46
CA PHE A 449 -3.92 -22.71 -41.44
C PHE A 449 -4.72 -21.47 -41.89
N LEU A 450 -4.06 -20.48 -42.49
CA LEU A 450 -4.69 -19.27 -43.03
C LEU A 450 -5.59 -19.55 -44.27
N LYS A 451 -5.30 -20.60 -45.06
CA LYS A 451 -6.13 -21.02 -46.19
C LYS A 451 -7.39 -21.79 -45.78
N ARG A 452 -7.49 -22.26 -44.54
CA ARG A 452 -8.68 -22.96 -44.00
C ARG A 452 -9.75 -22.05 -43.41
N GLU A 453 -9.62 -20.73 -43.55
CA GLU A 453 -10.70 -19.82 -43.16
C GLU A 453 -11.86 -19.96 -44.18
N PRO A 454 -13.10 -20.28 -43.72
CA PRO A 454 -14.28 -20.06 -44.51
C PRO A 454 -14.43 -18.54 -44.69
N SER A 455 -14.50 -18.08 -45.95
CA SER A 455 -14.90 -16.72 -46.29
C SER A 455 -16.15 -16.33 -45.50
N GLU A 456 -16.16 -15.17 -44.84
CA GLU A 456 -17.34 -14.59 -44.20
C GLU A 456 -18.51 -14.63 -45.18
N PRO A 457 -19.74 -14.99 -44.74
CA PRO A 457 -20.91 -14.82 -45.58
C PRO A 457 -21.16 -13.33 -45.76
N ALA A 458 -21.06 -12.90 -47.00
CA ALA A 458 -21.41 -11.56 -47.45
C ALA A 458 -22.77 -11.12 -46.89
N GLY A 459 -22.83 -9.94 -46.33
CA GLY A 459 -24.00 -9.34 -45.74
C GLY A 459 -25.20 -9.38 -46.67
N LYS A 460 -26.31 -9.89 -46.15
CA LYS A 460 -27.63 -9.60 -46.71
C LYS A 460 -28.14 -8.30 -46.11
N HIS A 461 -27.96 -7.22 -46.86
CA HIS A 461 -28.91 -6.13 -46.87
C HIS A 461 -30.20 -6.65 -47.52
N ALA A 462 -31.32 -6.60 -46.84
CA ALA A 462 -32.63 -6.35 -47.42
C ALA A 462 -33.69 -6.14 -46.33
N ALA A 463 -34.39 -5.03 -46.50
CA ALA A 463 -35.73 -4.59 -46.05
C ALA A 463 -35.93 -4.36 -44.56
#